data_5a022349a64c8ece0f044200fb3f581d
#
_entry.id   5a022349a64c8ece0f044200fb3f581d
#
_cell.length_a   1.000
_cell.length_b   1.000
_cell.length_c   1.000
_cell.angle_alpha   90.00
_cell.angle_beta   90.00
_cell.angle_gamma   90.00
#
_symmetry.space_group_name_H-M   'P 1'
#
loop_
_entity.id
_entity.type
_entity.pdbx_description
1 polymer ?
#
loop_
_entity_poly.entity_id
_entity_poly.type
_entity_poly.pdbx_seq_one_letter_code
_entity_poly.pdbx_strand_id
1 'polypeptide(L)'
;MIKSLSWNPIIQVMGIFFIQPFVLGVWLALIPEVQSGLNLDASQLALALMGAPAGMLTTLPFAGKVANTLGIRKIFYIGFPVYFFTITLTGLADGLDILFLVLFLAGVCGSLLTVSLNVHAGRVEKHTRRVIMNRCHGFWSLGIMTGSLLGSALHSESTVLMILIMCASALFPVAWLLCLGLPSYENITSVEVSPVFVIPQFPTILICICVFAFGITIIEGAMADWASVYVKEMLGPEAQGTGYGFGLFAAFMALGRFFGDNLKIKLGTKLVARVFVISAILGLIILVTADDLWLALVGFALTGMGVSVGFPLAVTSAASIDDKREASYVAFLSLIALIGFLVGPPIIGFLANVTNLKTGFIMLFPGLLLSLFMSSKLISIKTGGNVK
;
A
#
# COMPACT_ATOMS: atom_id res chain seq x y z
N MET A 1 -15.69 30.49 17.82
CA MET A 1 -16.50 30.08 16.65
C MET A 1 -15.60 30.14 15.41
N ILE A 2 -14.87 29.07 15.12
CA ILE A 2 -13.99 29.01 13.94
C ILE A 2 -14.93 28.81 12.75
N LYS A 3 -15.02 29.83 11.87
CA LYS A 3 -15.71 29.69 10.58
C LYS A 3 -15.23 28.41 9.93
N SER A 4 -16.14 27.50 9.60
CA SER A 4 -15.82 26.27 8.91
C SER A 4 -15.02 26.59 7.65
N LEU A 5 -13.75 26.21 7.62
CA LEU A 5 -12.95 26.27 6.39
C LEU A 5 -13.67 25.34 5.39
N SER A 6 -14.35 25.91 4.42
CA SER A 6 -15.05 25.13 3.38
C SER A 6 -14.02 24.71 2.33
N TRP A 7 -13.33 23.61 2.60
CA TRP A 7 -12.48 22.96 1.61
C TRP A 7 -13.34 22.34 0.50
N ASN A 8 -12.80 22.30 -0.70
CA ASN A 8 -13.36 21.41 -1.72
C ASN A 8 -13.23 19.96 -1.22
N PRO A 9 -14.33 19.20 -1.01
CA PRO A 9 -14.25 17.88 -0.37
C PRO A 9 -13.38 16.88 -1.15
N ILE A 10 -13.24 17.05 -2.48
CA ILE A 10 -12.38 16.20 -3.31
C ILE A 10 -10.92 16.48 -3.00
N ILE A 11 -10.52 17.76 -2.93
CA ILE A 11 -9.13 18.15 -2.61
C ILE A 11 -8.80 17.75 -1.18
N GLN A 12 -9.75 17.92 -0.26
CA GLN A 12 -9.58 17.55 1.14
C GLN A 12 -9.31 16.04 1.32
N VAL A 13 -10.12 15.18 0.70
CA VAL A 13 -9.92 13.73 0.82
C VAL A 13 -8.63 13.27 0.15
N MET A 14 -8.27 13.85 -1.01
CA MET A 14 -6.99 13.57 -1.67
C MET A 14 -5.79 13.99 -0.80
N GLY A 15 -5.87 15.16 -0.13
CA GLY A 15 -4.86 15.61 0.81
C GLY A 15 -4.68 14.65 1.99
N ILE A 16 -5.78 14.11 2.53
CA ILE A 16 -5.71 13.13 3.62
C ILE A 16 -5.10 11.81 3.11
N PHE A 17 -5.45 11.36 1.89
CA PHE A 17 -4.82 10.20 1.26
C PHE A 17 -3.32 10.38 1.02
N PHE A 18 -2.85 11.59 0.81
CA PHE A 18 -1.42 11.89 0.68
C PHE A 18 -0.70 11.86 2.03
N ILE A 19 -1.29 12.47 3.07
CA ILE A 19 -0.62 12.67 4.37
C ILE A 19 -0.49 11.37 5.16
N GLN A 20 -1.51 10.51 5.14
CA GLN A 20 -1.48 9.27 5.92
C GLN A 20 -0.28 8.40 5.56
N PRO A 21 -0.03 8.06 4.28
CA PRO A 21 1.09 7.22 3.89
C PRO A 21 2.44 7.94 3.84
N PHE A 22 2.48 9.27 3.94
CA PHE A 22 3.73 10.01 3.89
C PHE A 22 4.68 9.60 5.03
N VAL A 23 4.19 9.55 6.29
CA VAL A 23 5.02 9.16 7.45
C VAL A 23 5.40 7.68 7.33
N LEU A 24 4.53 6.84 6.77
CA LEU A 24 4.88 5.46 6.43
C LEU A 24 6.03 5.42 5.41
N GLY A 25 5.99 6.25 4.37
CA GLY A 25 7.07 6.33 3.38
C GLY A 25 8.42 6.73 4.02
N VAL A 26 8.41 7.69 4.94
CA VAL A 26 9.61 8.05 5.73
C VAL A 26 10.13 6.83 6.49
N TRP A 27 9.26 6.11 7.21
CA TRP A 27 9.62 4.89 7.93
C TRP A 27 10.23 3.83 7.01
N LEU A 28 9.61 3.55 5.86
CA LEU A 28 10.08 2.53 4.92
C LEU A 28 11.49 2.83 4.38
N ALA A 29 11.85 4.12 4.23
CA ALA A 29 13.19 4.51 3.85
C ALA A 29 14.22 4.30 4.97
N LEU A 30 13.79 4.33 6.23
CA LEU A 30 14.64 4.22 7.41
C LEU A 30 14.75 2.80 8.00
N ILE A 31 14.08 1.82 7.41
CA ILE A 31 14.15 0.41 7.85
C ILE A 31 15.62 -0.09 7.94
N PRO A 32 16.50 0.18 6.95
CA PRO A 32 17.88 -0.30 7.01
C PRO A 32 18.67 0.26 8.20
N GLU A 33 18.39 1.50 8.62
CA GLU A 33 19.04 2.16 9.76
C GLU A 33 18.59 1.52 11.06
N VAL A 34 17.29 1.24 11.19
CA VAL A 34 16.75 0.54 12.35
C VAL A 34 17.31 -0.88 12.43
N GLN A 35 17.36 -1.59 11.30
CA GLN A 35 17.98 -2.92 11.22
C GLN A 35 19.43 -2.90 11.71
N SER A 36 20.24 -1.98 11.20
CA SER A 36 21.65 -1.85 11.56
C SER A 36 21.81 -1.40 13.02
N GLY A 37 21.03 -0.45 13.49
CA GLY A 37 21.08 0.07 14.86
C GLY A 37 20.71 -0.98 15.91
N LEU A 38 19.80 -1.90 15.58
CA LEU A 38 19.37 -3.00 16.43
C LEU A 38 20.18 -4.30 16.20
N ASN A 39 21.13 -4.31 15.25
CA ASN A 39 21.90 -5.49 14.84
C ASN A 39 21.02 -6.71 14.49
N LEU A 40 19.88 -6.48 13.79
CA LEU A 40 18.97 -7.53 13.39
C LEU A 40 19.43 -8.20 12.11
N ASP A 41 19.44 -9.53 12.09
CA ASP A 41 19.55 -10.27 10.83
C ASP A 41 18.27 -10.15 10.00
N ALA A 42 18.29 -10.64 8.74
CA ALA A 42 17.16 -10.53 7.83
C ALA A 42 15.90 -11.25 8.34
N SER A 43 16.05 -12.41 9.03
CA SER A 43 14.91 -13.13 9.60
C SER A 43 14.31 -12.38 10.78
N GLN A 44 15.15 -11.84 11.64
CA GLN A 44 14.73 -11.04 12.80
C GLN A 44 14.01 -9.76 12.36
N LEU A 45 14.55 -9.08 11.35
CA LEU A 45 13.87 -7.92 10.75
C LEU A 45 12.51 -8.32 10.16
N ALA A 46 12.46 -9.40 9.38
CA ALA A 46 11.20 -9.89 8.81
C ALA A 46 10.14 -10.17 9.90
N LEU A 47 10.55 -10.81 11.01
CA LEU A 47 9.65 -11.05 12.14
C LEU A 47 9.17 -9.75 12.78
N ALA A 48 10.05 -8.77 12.98
CA ALA A 48 9.66 -7.47 13.53
C ALA A 48 8.66 -6.74 12.61
N LEU A 49 8.91 -6.73 11.28
CA LEU A 49 8.05 -6.10 10.28
C LEU A 49 6.67 -6.75 10.18
N MET A 50 6.51 -8.03 10.55
CA MET A 50 5.20 -8.69 10.66
C MET A 50 4.28 -8.05 11.72
N GLY A 51 4.80 -7.21 12.60
CA GLY A 51 3.99 -6.49 13.58
C GLY A 51 2.88 -5.66 12.93
N ALA A 52 3.19 -4.82 11.95
CA ALA A 52 2.21 -3.96 11.30
C ALA A 52 1.09 -4.76 10.60
N PRO A 53 1.38 -5.74 9.76
CA PRO A 53 0.39 -6.68 9.23
C PRO A 53 -0.47 -7.35 10.28
N ALA A 54 0.12 -7.87 11.36
CA ALA A 54 -0.62 -8.51 12.44
C ALA A 54 -1.60 -7.54 13.10
N GLY A 55 -1.19 -6.30 13.35
CA GLY A 55 -2.06 -5.23 13.85
C GLY A 55 -3.21 -4.90 12.89
N MET A 56 -2.92 -4.84 11.59
CA MET A 56 -3.96 -4.63 10.56
C MET A 56 -4.99 -5.76 10.56
N LEU A 57 -4.54 -7.02 10.53
CA LEU A 57 -5.43 -8.19 10.47
C LEU A 57 -6.35 -8.29 11.69
N THR A 58 -5.85 -7.99 12.88
CA THR A 58 -6.65 -8.00 14.11
C THR A 58 -7.72 -6.90 14.13
N THR A 59 -7.46 -5.78 13.45
CA THR A 59 -8.33 -4.60 13.48
C THR A 59 -9.36 -4.58 12.35
N LEU A 60 -9.01 -5.08 11.16
CA LEU A 60 -9.85 -5.03 9.96
C LEU A 60 -11.30 -5.53 10.17
N PRO A 61 -11.55 -6.66 10.88
CA PRO A 61 -12.90 -7.16 11.10
C PRO A 61 -13.81 -6.18 11.86
N PHE A 62 -13.21 -5.31 12.67
CA PHE A 62 -13.92 -4.37 13.53
C PHE A 62 -13.89 -2.93 13.01
N ALA A 63 -12.97 -2.62 12.10
CA ALA A 63 -12.70 -1.25 11.64
C ALA A 63 -13.95 -0.55 11.07
N GLY A 64 -14.76 -1.25 10.29
CA GLY A 64 -16.02 -0.71 9.75
C GLY A 64 -17.04 -0.39 10.84
N LYS A 65 -17.19 -1.27 11.85
CA LYS A 65 -18.07 -1.05 12.99
C LYS A 65 -17.60 0.14 13.82
N VAL A 66 -16.30 0.23 14.09
CA VAL A 66 -15.70 1.36 14.81
C VAL A 66 -15.91 2.66 14.03
N ALA A 67 -15.71 2.66 12.70
CA ALA A 67 -15.94 3.82 11.86
C ALA A 67 -17.40 4.31 11.88
N ASN A 68 -18.35 3.39 11.96
CA ASN A 68 -19.78 3.73 12.03
C ASN A 68 -20.19 4.23 13.42
N THR A 69 -19.61 3.67 14.50
CA THR A 69 -19.99 4.04 15.89
C THR A 69 -19.33 5.33 16.36
N LEU A 70 -18.01 5.50 16.13
CA LEU A 70 -17.28 6.69 16.54
C LEU A 70 -17.46 7.84 15.56
N GLY A 71 -17.70 7.54 14.30
CA GLY A 71 -17.75 8.49 13.20
C GLY A 71 -16.36 8.86 12.66
N ILE A 72 -16.29 9.00 11.34
CA ILE A 72 -15.02 9.22 10.58
C ILE A 72 -14.23 10.42 11.11
N ARG A 73 -14.91 11.52 11.43
CA ARG A 73 -14.26 12.74 11.96
C ARG A 73 -13.48 12.46 13.24
N LYS A 74 -14.07 11.76 14.23
CA LYS A 74 -13.39 11.43 15.49
C LYS A 74 -12.22 10.48 15.26
N ILE A 75 -12.38 9.50 14.35
CA ILE A 75 -11.29 8.58 14.01
C ILE A 75 -10.10 9.34 13.43
N PHE A 76 -10.32 10.33 12.58
CA PHE A 76 -9.22 11.11 12.02
C PHE A 76 -8.58 12.02 13.07
N TYR A 77 -9.37 12.70 13.92
CA TYR A 77 -8.83 13.58 14.97
C TYR A 77 -7.97 12.82 16.00
N ILE A 78 -8.34 11.61 16.36
CA ILE A 78 -7.61 10.79 17.32
C ILE A 78 -6.57 9.92 16.59
N GLY A 79 -6.94 9.35 15.46
CA GLY A 79 -6.14 8.37 14.74
C GLY A 79 -4.86 8.95 14.14
N PHE A 80 -4.89 10.17 13.56
CA PHE A 80 -3.67 10.77 13.01
C PHE A 80 -2.59 11.04 14.08
N PRO A 81 -2.89 11.71 15.20
CA PRO A 81 -1.90 11.86 16.28
C PRO A 81 -1.35 10.53 16.78
N VAL A 82 -2.24 9.55 17.03
CA VAL A 82 -1.83 8.25 17.55
C VAL A 82 -0.99 7.48 16.52
N TYR A 83 -1.38 7.52 15.25
CA TYR A 83 -0.63 6.87 14.17
C TYR A 83 0.77 7.47 13.99
N PHE A 84 0.87 8.81 13.95
CA PHE A 84 2.15 9.48 13.83
C PHE A 84 3.04 9.21 15.05
N PHE A 85 2.45 9.22 16.24
CA PHE A 85 3.15 8.87 17.47
C PHE A 85 3.66 7.44 17.44
N THR A 86 2.83 6.44 17.07
CA THR A 86 3.25 5.04 17.02
C THR A 86 4.35 4.80 16.00
N ILE A 87 4.27 5.41 14.80
CA ILE A 87 5.38 5.31 13.84
C ILE A 87 6.66 5.95 14.39
N THR A 88 6.57 7.07 15.10
CA THR A 88 7.73 7.73 15.70
C THR A 88 8.40 6.87 16.76
N LEU A 89 7.63 6.09 17.52
CA LEU A 89 8.18 5.17 18.54
C LEU A 89 9.08 4.06 17.96
N THR A 90 9.00 3.78 16.64
CA THR A 90 9.93 2.82 16.01
C THR A 90 11.40 3.27 16.14
N GLY A 91 11.65 4.58 16.21
CA GLY A 91 12.99 5.14 16.44
C GLY A 91 13.50 5.00 17.87
N LEU A 92 12.66 4.53 18.80
CA LEU A 92 13.00 4.25 20.21
C LEU A 92 13.08 2.74 20.50
N ALA A 93 12.81 1.89 19.51
CA ALA A 93 12.92 0.44 19.70
C ALA A 93 14.37 0.07 20.07
N ASP A 94 14.52 -0.81 21.04
CA ASP A 94 15.80 -1.31 21.54
C ASP A 94 16.02 -2.81 21.23
N GLY A 95 15.06 -3.42 20.55
CA GLY A 95 15.12 -4.82 20.12
C GLY A 95 13.94 -5.23 19.25
N LEU A 96 13.98 -6.49 18.79
CA LEU A 96 12.97 -7.08 17.91
C LEU A 96 11.56 -6.99 18.53
N ASP A 97 11.43 -7.36 19.81
CA ASP A 97 10.12 -7.47 20.47
C ASP A 97 9.43 -6.10 20.58
N ILE A 98 10.18 -5.06 20.94
CA ILE A 98 9.66 -3.70 21.02
C ILE A 98 9.34 -3.17 19.62
N LEU A 99 10.19 -3.41 18.63
CA LEU A 99 9.94 -3.01 17.26
C LEU A 99 8.67 -3.68 16.71
N PHE A 100 8.49 -5.00 16.94
CA PHE A 100 7.28 -5.73 16.58
C PHE A 100 6.03 -5.11 17.24
N LEU A 101 6.08 -4.86 18.56
CA LEU A 101 4.95 -4.31 19.30
C LEU A 101 4.55 -2.91 18.80
N VAL A 102 5.53 -2.05 18.58
CA VAL A 102 5.29 -0.69 18.09
C VAL A 102 4.70 -0.71 16.69
N LEU A 103 5.23 -1.56 15.80
CA LEU A 103 4.68 -1.75 14.46
C LEU A 103 3.27 -2.37 14.51
N PHE A 104 3.01 -3.30 15.43
CA PHE A 104 1.66 -3.83 15.64
C PHE A 104 0.67 -2.72 15.98
N LEU A 105 1.01 -1.83 16.92
CA LEU A 105 0.17 -0.69 17.27
C LEU A 105 -0.01 0.28 16.10
N ALA A 106 1.04 0.53 15.32
CA ALA A 106 0.97 1.32 14.10
C ALA A 106 0.03 0.68 13.06
N GLY A 107 0.07 -0.65 12.93
CA GLY A 107 -0.83 -1.43 12.07
C GLY A 107 -2.30 -1.32 12.49
N VAL A 108 -2.58 -1.41 13.80
CA VAL A 108 -3.93 -1.19 14.36
C VAL A 108 -4.45 0.20 13.99
N CYS A 109 -3.68 1.24 14.28
CA CYS A 109 -4.08 2.63 14.02
C CYS A 109 -4.19 2.90 12.52
N GLY A 110 -3.22 2.45 11.73
CA GLY A 110 -3.18 2.61 10.27
C GLY A 110 -4.38 1.95 9.59
N SER A 111 -4.77 0.74 10.03
CA SER A 111 -5.94 0.04 9.52
C SER A 111 -7.24 0.82 9.76
N LEU A 112 -7.47 1.32 10.96
CA LEU A 112 -8.64 2.14 11.28
C LEU A 112 -8.70 3.41 10.42
N LEU A 113 -7.57 4.09 10.25
CA LEU A 113 -7.47 5.28 9.40
C LEU A 113 -7.76 4.92 7.93
N THR A 114 -7.14 3.86 7.40
CA THR A 114 -7.29 3.45 6.00
C THR A 114 -8.72 3.07 5.68
N VAL A 115 -9.38 2.27 6.52
CA VAL A 115 -10.79 1.90 6.32
C VAL A 115 -11.68 3.14 6.36
N SER A 116 -11.49 4.01 7.36
CA SER A 116 -12.28 5.24 7.49
C SER A 116 -12.07 6.19 6.32
N LEU A 117 -10.86 6.27 5.78
CA LEU A 117 -10.49 7.08 4.64
C LEU A 117 -11.15 6.59 3.35
N ASN A 118 -11.13 5.28 3.10
CA ASN A 118 -11.83 4.68 1.95
C ASN A 118 -13.34 4.88 2.03
N VAL A 119 -13.95 4.70 3.21
CA VAL A 119 -15.38 4.98 3.43
C VAL A 119 -15.68 6.47 3.17
N HIS A 120 -14.84 7.38 3.65
CA HIS A 120 -15.00 8.81 3.41
C HIS A 120 -14.91 9.16 1.93
N ALA A 121 -13.91 8.62 1.21
CA ALA A 121 -13.76 8.81 -0.23
C ALA A 121 -15.00 8.33 -1.01
N GLY A 122 -15.54 7.16 -0.67
CA GLY A 122 -16.78 6.65 -1.28
C GLY A 122 -17.99 7.57 -1.02
N ARG A 123 -18.09 8.17 0.18
CA ARG A 123 -19.14 9.16 0.49
C ARG A 123 -18.97 10.45 -0.32
N VAL A 124 -17.73 10.93 -0.48
CA VAL A 124 -17.42 12.09 -1.33
C VAL A 124 -17.78 11.81 -2.79
N GLU A 125 -17.46 10.62 -3.34
CA GLU A 125 -17.87 10.22 -4.69
C GLU A 125 -19.38 10.30 -4.90
N LYS A 126 -20.14 9.69 -3.98
CA LYS A 126 -21.62 9.70 -4.05
C LYS A 126 -22.19 11.11 -3.99
N HIS A 127 -21.68 11.95 -3.09
CA HIS A 127 -22.14 13.31 -2.91
C HIS A 127 -21.81 14.22 -4.09
N THR A 128 -20.56 14.11 -4.61
CA THR A 128 -20.09 14.96 -5.71
C THR A 128 -20.44 14.42 -7.09
N ARG A 129 -20.91 13.17 -7.18
CA ARG A 129 -21.16 12.42 -8.42
C ARG A 129 -19.93 12.37 -9.34
N ARG A 130 -18.73 12.32 -8.74
CA ARG A 130 -17.45 12.25 -9.46
C ARG A 130 -16.66 11.04 -8.99
N VAL A 131 -16.18 10.23 -9.91
CA VAL A 131 -15.28 9.11 -9.63
C VAL A 131 -13.91 9.66 -9.24
N ILE A 132 -13.49 9.42 -7.99
CA ILE A 132 -12.25 9.95 -7.44
C ILE A 132 -11.35 8.89 -6.78
N MET A 133 -11.85 7.66 -6.56
CA MET A 133 -11.15 6.65 -5.77
C MET A 133 -9.74 6.34 -6.32
N ASN A 134 -9.61 6.13 -7.64
CA ASN A 134 -8.29 5.88 -8.25
C ASN A 134 -7.34 7.06 -8.06
N ARG A 135 -7.83 8.30 -8.15
CA ARG A 135 -7.03 9.49 -7.86
C ARG A 135 -6.60 9.55 -6.41
N CYS A 136 -7.49 9.20 -5.47
CA CYS A 136 -7.15 9.11 -4.06
C CYS A 136 -6.00 8.12 -3.83
N HIS A 137 -6.06 6.92 -4.41
CA HIS A 137 -4.97 5.95 -4.34
C HIS A 137 -3.69 6.41 -5.08
N GLY A 138 -3.83 7.23 -6.13
CA GLY A 138 -2.69 7.92 -6.74
C GLY A 138 -2.00 8.88 -5.75
N PHE A 139 -2.76 9.70 -5.00
CA PHE A 139 -2.24 10.55 -3.95
C PHE A 139 -1.63 9.76 -2.79
N TRP A 140 -2.18 8.59 -2.45
CA TRP A 140 -1.56 7.64 -1.53
C TRP A 140 -0.15 7.26 -1.98
N SER A 141 0.01 6.82 -3.23
CA SER A 141 1.33 6.45 -3.77
C SER A 141 2.30 7.62 -3.81
N LEU A 142 1.82 8.84 -4.13
CA LEU A 142 2.62 10.07 -4.08
C LEU A 142 3.06 10.41 -2.65
N GLY A 143 2.20 10.19 -1.66
CA GLY A 143 2.52 10.38 -0.24
C GLY A 143 3.66 9.46 0.19
N ILE A 144 3.57 8.17 -0.12
CA ILE A 144 4.64 7.20 0.16
C ILE A 144 5.94 7.60 -0.55
N MET A 145 5.87 7.92 -1.84
CA MET A 145 7.04 8.34 -2.63
C MET A 145 7.74 9.53 -1.99
N THR A 146 7.00 10.60 -1.73
CA THR A 146 7.59 11.82 -1.18
C THR A 146 8.13 11.62 0.23
N GLY A 147 7.45 10.83 1.05
CA GLY A 147 7.92 10.43 2.38
C GLY A 147 9.21 9.63 2.31
N SER A 148 9.29 8.63 1.43
CA SER A 148 10.49 7.79 1.24
C SER A 148 11.70 8.60 0.75
N LEU A 149 11.49 9.48 -0.22
CA LEU A 149 12.55 10.37 -0.72
C LEU A 149 13.04 11.34 0.35
N LEU A 150 12.12 11.93 1.14
CA LEU A 150 12.49 12.82 2.24
C LEU A 150 13.21 12.09 3.36
N GLY A 151 12.72 10.92 3.79
CA GLY A 151 13.37 10.10 4.81
C GLY A 151 14.80 9.73 4.42
N SER A 152 14.98 9.37 3.15
CA SER A 152 16.31 9.07 2.58
C SER A 152 17.23 10.29 2.51
N ALA A 153 16.70 11.48 2.19
CA ALA A 153 17.50 12.70 2.10
C ALA A 153 17.95 13.21 3.48
N LEU A 154 17.14 12.98 4.53
CA LEU A 154 17.44 13.43 5.89
C LEU A 154 18.32 12.45 6.68
N HIS A 155 18.48 11.22 6.19
CA HIS A 155 19.17 10.17 6.90
C HIS A 155 20.61 10.52 7.29
N SER A 156 21.36 11.21 6.44
CA SER A 156 22.74 11.60 6.71
C SER A 156 22.90 12.70 7.79
N GLU A 157 21.84 13.44 8.06
CA GLU A 157 21.87 14.65 8.89
C GLU A 157 21.31 14.42 10.30
N SER A 158 20.57 13.32 10.52
CA SER A 158 19.81 13.13 11.76
C SER A 158 19.54 11.65 12.08
N THR A 159 19.30 11.37 13.37
CA THR A 159 18.89 10.02 13.81
C THR A 159 17.50 9.66 13.30
N VAL A 160 17.19 8.36 13.21
CA VAL A 160 15.86 7.84 12.82
C VAL A 160 14.74 8.53 13.63
N LEU A 161 14.91 8.59 14.95
CA LEU A 161 13.93 9.22 15.84
C LEU A 161 13.70 10.71 15.50
N MET A 162 14.76 11.46 15.28
CA MET A 162 14.66 12.90 14.97
C MET A 162 13.96 13.13 13.63
N ILE A 163 14.26 12.34 12.61
CA ILE A 163 13.62 12.41 11.28
C ILE A 163 12.12 12.16 11.42
N LEU A 164 11.73 11.10 12.13
CA LEU A 164 10.32 10.75 12.34
C LEU A 164 9.58 11.84 13.15
N ILE A 165 10.20 12.38 14.20
CA ILE A 165 9.63 13.51 14.97
C ILE A 165 9.43 14.74 14.08
N MET A 166 10.44 15.13 13.30
CA MET A 166 10.36 16.30 12.43
C MET A 166 9.25 16.14 11.40
N CYS A 167 9.19 15.00 10.71
CA CYS A 167 8.15 14.74 9.71
C CYS A 167 6.75 14.68 10.32
N ALA A 168 6.58 13.95 11.43
CA ALA A 168 5.30 13.87 12.14
C ALA A 168 4.83 15.23 12.64
N SER A 169 5.72 16.03 13.24
CA SER A 169 5.41 17.36 13.76
C SER A 169 5.05 18.35 12.65
N ALA A 170 5.72 18.29 11.50
CA ALA A 170 5.42 19.14 10.35
C ALA A 170 4.07 18.77 9.69
N LEU A 171 3.74 17.48 9.63
CA LEU A 171 2.51 17.00 8.99
C LEU A 171 1.29 17.05 9.90
N PHE A 172 1.48 16.98 11.21
CA PHE A 172 0.37 16.98 12.17
C PHE A 172 -0.56 18.20 12.02
N PRO A 173 -0.06 19.46 11.99
CA PRO A 173 -0.92 20.63 11.78
C PRO A 173 -1.69 20.55 10.45
N VAL A 174 -1.06 20.07 9.39
CA VAL A 174 -1.68 19.94 8.05
C VAL A 174 -2.78 18.87 8.08
N ALA A 175 -2.50 17.70 8.67
CA ALA A 175 -3.51 16.66 8.88
C ALA A 175 -4.70 17.18 9.71
N TRP A 176 -4.40 17.89 10.78
CA TRP A 176 -5.42 18.49 11.64
C TRP A 176 -6.29 19.51 10.90
N LEU A 177 -5.67 20.41 10.13
CA LEU A 177 -6.38 21.40 9.31
C LEU A 177 -7.28 20.76 8.26
N LEU A 178 -6.81 19.69 7.60
CA LEU A 178 -7.61 18.94 6.64
C LEU A 178 -8.80 18.22 7.32
N CYS A 179 -8.65 17.81 8.58
CA CYS A 179 -9.74 17.20 9.33
C CYS A 179 -10.77 18.26 9.84
N LEU A 180 -10.36 19.54 9.98
CA LEU A 180 -11.28 20.63 10.27
C LEU A 180 -12.24 20.84 9.09
N GLY A 181 -13.53 20.82 9.34
CA GLY A 181 -14.52 21.05 8.29
C GLY A 181 -14.82 19.84 7.40
N LEU A 182 -14.42 18.63 7.82
CA LEU A 182 -14.90 17.41 7.17
C LEU A 182 -16.43 17.42 7.12
N PRO A 183 -17.03 17.27 5.92
CA PRO A 183 -18.48 17.23 5.82
C PRO A 183 -19.03 16.02 6.58
N SER A 184 -20.09 16.25 7.36
CA SER A 184 -20.85 15.16 7.97
C SER A 184 -21.79 14.62 6.91
N TYR A 185 -21.39 13.54 6.24
CA TYR A 185 -22.34 12.78 5.42
C TYR A 185 -23.16 11.89 6.35
N GLU A 186 -24.47 11.91 6.19
CA GLU A 186 -25.37 11.01 6.91
C GLU A 186 -24.87 9.57 6.73
N ASN A 187 -24.97 8.78 7.80
CA ASN A 187 -24.65 7.36 7.74
C ASN A 187 -25.58 6.72 6.71
N ILE A 188 -25.09 6.57 5.48
CA ILE A 188 -25.75 5.72 4.51
C ILE A 188 -25.76 4.36 5.18
N THR A 189 -26.98 3.91 5.50
CA THR A 189 -27.29 2.62 6.14
C THR A 189 -26.20 1.60 5.85
N SER A 190 -25.69 1.06 6.93
CA SER A 190 -24.71 -0.02 6.97
C SER A 190 -24.85 -0.90 5.74
N VAL A 191 -23.84 -0.91 4.87
CA VAL A 191 -23.59 -2.14 4.13
C VAL A 191 -23.44 -3.16 5.24
N GLU A 192 -24.46 -4.02 5.43
CA GLU A 192 -24.31 -5.20 6.27
C GLU A 192 -23.07 -5.89 5.72
N VAL A 193 -21.99 -5.80 6.46
CA VAL A 193 -20.83 -6.64 6.22
C VAL A 193 -21.35 -8.02 6.57
N SER A 194 -21.90 -8.70 5.57
CA SER A 194 -22.25 -10.10 5.69
C SER A 194 -21.02 -10.79 6.23
N PRO A 195 -21.13 -11.62 7.29
CA PRO A 195 -19.98 -12.23 7.87
C PRO A 195 -19.21 -12.96 6.77
N VAL A 196 -17.94 -12.60 6.61
CA VAL A 196 -17.01 -13.11 5.57
C VAL A 196 -16.88 -14.65 5.59
N PHE A 197 -17.49 -15.32 6.57
CA PHE A 197 -17.37 -16.75 6.86
C PHE A 197 -18.48 -17.67 6.34
N VAL A 198 -19.40 -17.21 5.52
CA VAL A 198 -20.13 -18.17 4.69
C VAL A 198 -19.22 -18.46 3.50
N ILE A 199 -18.54 -19.62 3.50
CA ILE A 199 -17.77 -20.08 2.33
C ILE A 199 -18.81 -20.37 1.23
N PRO A 200 -19.08 -19.42 0.32
CA PRO A 200 -19.93 -19.69 -0.84
C PRO A 200 -19.12 -20.60 -1.76
N GLN A 201 -19.79 -21.36 -2.61
CA GLN A 201 -19.11 -22.00 -3.73
C GLN A 201 -18.54 -20.89 -4.62
N PHE A 202 -17.25 -20.63 -4.47
CA PHE A 202 -16.57 -19.60 -5.28
C PHE A 202 -16.38 -20.14 -6.70
N PRO A 203 -16.82 -19.44 -7.72
CA PRO A 203 -16.62 -19.87 -9.09
C PRO A 203 -15.12 -19.90 -9.40
N THR A 204 -14.69 -20.87 -10.22
CA THR A 204 -13.27 -21.04 -10.61
C THR A 204 -12.66 -19.74 -11.15
N ILE A 205 -13.46 -18.92 -11.83
CA ILE A 205 -13.01 -17.64 -12.37
C ILE A 205 -12.58 -16.66 -11.25
N LEU A 206 -13.27 -16.64 -10.12
CA LEU A 206 -12.89 -15.82 -8.97
C LEU A 206 -11.55 -16.28 -8.39
N ILE A 207 -11.33 -17.60 -8.29
CA ILE A 207 -10.04 -18.16 -7.81
C ILE A 207 -8.90 -17.74 -8.75
N CYS A 208 -9.11 -17.78 -10.07
CA CYS A 208 -8.11 -17.31 -11.03
C CYS A 208 -7.79 -15.82 -10.85
N ILE A 209 -8.81 -14.97 -10.60
CA ILE A 209 -8.63 -13.54 -10.33
C ILE A 209 -7.89 -13.33 -8.99
N CYS A 210 -8.20 -14.12 -7.97
CA CYS A 210 -7.52 -14.08 -6.68
C CYS A 210 -6.03 -14.47 -6.81
N VAL A 211 -5.71 -15.53 -7.56
CA VAL A 211 -4.32 -15.93 -7.83
C VAL A 211 -3.56 -14.83 -8.58
N PHE A 212 -4.21 -14.18 -9.56
CA PHE A 212 -3.65 -13.01 -10.24
C PHE A 212 -3.33 -11.88 -9.25
N ALA A 213 -4.28 -11.52 -8.40
CA ALA A 213 -4.09 -10.44 -7.42
C ALA A 213 -3.02 -10.79 -6.37
N PHE A 214 -3.00 -12.02 -5.87
CA PHE A 214 -2.01 -12.50 -4.92
C PHE A 214 -0.59 -12.33 -5.44
N GLY A 215 -0.31 -12.74 -6.70
CA GLY A 215 1.01 -12.62 -7.29
C GLY A 215 1.43 -11.15 -7.55
N ILE A 216 0.48 -10.21 -7.68
CA ILE A 216 0.77 -8.77 -7.74
C ILE A 216 1.09 -8.23 -6.35
N THR A 217 0.24 -8.53 -5.36
CA THR A 217 0.35 -7.92 -4.04
C THR A 217 1.50 -8.47 -3.22
N ILE A 218 1.97 -9.69 -3.48
CA ILE A 218 3.20 -10.21 -2.86
C ILE A 218 4.42 -9.36 -3.26
N ILE A 219 4.45 -8.85 -4.50
CA ILE A 219 5.50 -7.94 -4.95
C ILE A 219 5.40 -6.59 -4.25
N GLU A 220 4.18 -6.03 -4.14
CA GLU A 220 3.97 -4.75 -3.46
C GLU A 220 4.46 -4.80 -2.01
N GLY A 221 4.12 -5.86 -1.26
CA GLY A 221 4.58 -6.05 0.11
C GLY A 221 6.09 -6.24 0.21
N ALA A 222 6.65 -7.09 -0.66
CA ALA A 222 8.08 -7.33 -0.72
C ALA A 222 8.88 -6.05 -0.98
N MET A 223 8.45 -5.23 -1.95
CA MET A 223 9.14 -3.97 -2.28
C MET A 223 8.98 -2.94 -1.17
N ALA A 224 7.84 -2.91 -0.46
CA ALA A 224 7.65 -1.98 0.65
C ALA A 224 8.71 -2.18 1.74
N ASP A 225 8.96 -3.41 2.15
CA ASP A 225 9.83 -3.71 3.29
C ASP A 225 11.31 -3.87 2.89
N TRP A 226 11.60 -4.37 1.69
CA TRP A 226 12.95 -4.77 1.31
C TRP A 226 13.65 -3.87 0.30
N ALA A 227 12.94 -2.95 -0.38
CA ALA A 227 13.58 -2.11 -1.39
C ALA A 227 14.69 -1.21 -0.81
N SER A 228 14.46 -0.61 0.37
CA SER A 228 15.46 0.24 1.02
C SER A 228 16.65 -0.58 1.55
N VAL A 229 16.38 -1.78 2.09
CA VAL A 229 17.41 -2.72 2.55
C VAL A 229 18.28 -3.17 1.37
N TYR A 230 17.66 -3.51 0.22
CA TYR A 230 18.35 -3.89 -0.99
C TYR A 230 19.30 -2.80 -1.50
N VAL A 231 18.82 -1.54 -1.52
CA VAL A 231 19.67 -0.40 -1.93
C VAL A 231 20.83 -0.21 -0.97
N LYS A 232 20.60 -0.37 0.35
CA LYS A 232 21.69 -0.27 1.34
C LYS A 232 22.75 -1.36 1.17
N GLU A 233 22.34 -2.61 0.97
CA GLU A 233 23.29 -3.71 0.70
C GLU A 233 24.13 -3.46 -0.56
N MET A 234 23.51 -2.85 -1.61
CA MET A 234 24.21 -2.54 -2.86
C MET A 234 25.21 -1.39 -2.72
N LEU A 235 24.86 -0.35 -1.96
CA LEU A 235 25.69 0.86 -1.80
C LEU A 235 26.72 0.76 -0.69
N GLY A 236 26.52 -0.18 0.26
CA GLY A 236 27.38 -0.36 1.45
C GLY A 236 26.89 0.41 2.69
N PRO A 237 27.60 0.24 3.83
CA PRO A 237 27.11 0.69 5.15
C PRO A 237 26.96 2.21 5.28
N GLU A 238 27.76 3.00 4.57
CA GLU A 238 27.74 4.47 4.54
C GLU A 238 26.71 5.03 3.56
N ALA A 239 25.80 4.20 3.05
CA ALA A 239 24.91 4.53 1.96
C ALA A 239 23.93 5.66 2.27
N GLN A 240 23.98 6.71 1.47
CA GLN A 240 22.89 7.69 1.35
C GLN A 240 21.93 7.28 0.24
N GLY A 241 20.66 7.63 0.36
CA GLY A 241 19.69 7.37 -0.71
C GLY A 241 19.04 5.98 -0.65
N THR A 242 19.04 5.31 0.49
CA THR A 242 18.42 3.98 0.67
C THR A 242 16.95 3.95 0.25
N GLY A 243 16.19 5.02 0.50
CA GLY A 243 14.79 5.15 0.11
C GLY A 243 14.53 5.39 -1.39
N TYR A 244 15.56 5.62 -2.22
CA TYR A 244 15.36 5.86 -3.66
C TYR A 244 14.75 4.66 -4.37
N GLY A 245 15.10 3.44 -3.97
CA GLY A 245 14.52 2.21 -4.54
C GLY A 245 13.00 2.19 -4.37
N PHE A 246 12.54 2.28 -3.13
CA PHE A 246 11.10 2.27 -2.85
C PHE A 246 10.39 3.54 -3.32
N GLY A 247 11.04 4.71 -3.20
CA GLY A 247 10.52 5.98 -3.72
C GLY A 247 10.22 5.91 -5.22
N LEU A 248 11.15 5.36 -6.01
CA LEU A 248 10.99 5.22 -7.46
C LEU A 248 9.93 4.16 -7.82
N PHE A 249 9.92 3.02 -7.10
CA PHE A 249 8.85 2.04 -7.21
C PHE A 249 7.48 2.66 -6.99
N ALA A 250 7.29 3.43 -5.93
CA ALA A 250 6.04 4.11 -5.60
C ALA A 250 5.67 5.20 -6.61
N ALA A 251 6.66 5.94 -7.14
CA ALA A 251 6.45 6.94 -8.19
C ALA A 251 5.87 6.31 -9.46
N PHE A 252 6.49 5.25 -9.95
CA PHE A 252 6.05 4.57 -11.16
C PHE A 252 4.74 3.79 -10.93
N MET A 253 4.51 3.31 -9.72
CA MET A 253 3.20 2.78 -9.35
C MET A 253 2.11 3.86 -9.43
N ALA A 254 2.36 5.07 -8.93
CA ALA A 254 1.42 6.20 -9.06
C ALA A 254 1.15 6.54 -10.52
N LEU A 255 2.20 6.65 -11.34
CA LEU A 255 2.07 6.90 -12.78
C LEU A 255 1.20 5.84 -13.47
N GLY A 256 1.48 4.56 -13.21
CA GLY A 256 0.68 3.47 -13.78
C GLY A 256 -0.79 3.52 -13.38
N ARG A 257 -1.10 3.90 -12.14
CA ARG A 257 -2.48 4.08 -11.65
C ARG A 257 -3.19 5.26 -12.32
N PHE A 258 -2.50 6.39 -12.53
CA PHE A 258 -3.09 7.55 -13.20
C PHE A 258 -3.42 7.28 -14.69
N PHE A 259 -2.58 6.51 -15.38
CA PHE A 259 -2.79 6.20 -16.81
C PHE A 259 -3.56 4.90 -17.03
N GLY A 260 -3.65 4.02 -16.02
CA GLY A 260 -4.21 2.67 -16.14
C GLY A 260 -5.64 2.62 -16.66
N ASP A 261 -6.52 3.52 -16.18
CA ASP A 261 -7.91 3.57 -16.62
C ASP A 261 -8.02 3.93 -18.11
N ASN A 262 -7.23 4.90 -18.59
CA ASN A 262 -7.21 5.28 -19.99
C ASN A 262 -6.69 4.16 -20.89
N LEU A 263 -5.65 3.46 -20.42
CA LEU A 263 -5.09 2.31 -21.14
C LEU A 263 -6.07 1.15 -21.18
N LYS A 264 -6.77 0.87 -20.08
CA LYS A 264 -7.82 -0.15 -20.00
C LYS A 264 -8.95 0.10 -21.01
N ILE A 265 -9.39 1.37 -21.15
CA ILE A 265 -10.43 1.74 -22.11
C ILE A 265 -9.96 1.51 -23.54
N LYS A 266 -8.71 1.86 -23.87
CA LYS A 266 -8.16 1.75 -25.22
C LYS A 266 -7.74 0.34 -25.63
N LEU A 267 -7.12 -0.40 -24.73
CA LEU A 267 -6.46 -1.68 -25.01
C LEU A 267 -7.20 -2.89 -24.42
N GLY A 268 -8.16 -2.66 -23.54
CA GLY A 268 -8.89 -3.70 -22.81
C GLY A 268 -8.12 -4.28 -21.61
N THR A 269 -8.89 -4.82 -20.66
CA THR A 269 -8.39 -5.30 -19.36
C THR A 269 -7.26 -6.33 -19.48
N LYS A 270 -7.41 -7.34 -20.36
CA LYS A 270 -6.47 -8.46 -20.46
C LYS A 270 -5.11 -8.04 -21.01
N LEU A 271 -5.10 -7.19 -22.04
CA LEU A 271 -3.84 -6.75 -22.67
C LEU A 271 -3.09 -5.83 -21.70
N VAL A 272 -3.79 -4.88 -21.06
CA VAL A 272 -3.19 -4.02 -20.04
C VAL A 272 -2.59 -4.84 -18.91
N ALA A 273 -3.33 -5.81 -18.35
CA ALA A 273 -2.80 -6.68 -17.31
C ALA A 273 -1.53 -7.42 -17.74
N ARG A 274 -1.50 -7.98 -18.95
CA ARG A 274 -0.32 -8.69 -19.48
C ARG A 274 0.89 -7.78 -19.64
N VAL A 275 0.72 -6.62 -20.26
CA VAL A 275 1.81 -5.69 -20.53
C VAL A 275 2.41 -5.21 -19.20
N PHE A 276 1.56 -4.90 -18.22
CA PHE A 276 2.01 -4.45 -16.91
C PHE A 276 2.72 -5.57 -16.14
N VAL A 277 2.19 -6.78 -16.11
CA VAL A 277 2.89 -7.92 -15.46
C VAL A 277 4.22 -8.23 -16.15
N ILE A 278 4.30 -8.15 -17.48
CA ILE A 278 5.57 -8.31 -18.21
C ILE A 278 6.55 -7.22 -17.79
N SER A 279 6.11 -5.96 -17.64
CA SER A 279 6.95 -4.88 -17.11
C SER A 279 7.48 -5.21 -15.71
N ALA A 280 6.63 -5.77 -14.82
CA ALA A 280 7.07 -6.19 -13.49
C ALA A 280 8.11 -7.33 -13.55
N ILE A 281 7.92 -8.31 -14.42
CA ILE A 281 8.87 -9.40 -14.62
C ILE A 281 10.22 -8.86 -15.12
N LEU A 282 10.21 -7.98 -16.13
CA LEU A 282 11.43 -7.35 -16.65
C LEU A 282 12.13 -6.51 -15.58
N GLY A 283 11.37 -5.73 -14.79
CA GLY A 283 11.89 -4.97 -13.67
C GLY A 283 12.56 -5.85 -12.63
N LEU A 284 11.92 -6.99 -12.29
CA LEU A 284 12.48 -7.93 -11.33
C LEU A 284 13.74 -8.65 -11.87
N ILE A 285 13.77 -8.99 -13.17
CA ILE A 285 14.99 -9.52 -13.82
C ILE A 285 16.13 -8.52 -13.68
N ILE A 286 15.87 -7.25 -14.00
CA ILE A 286 16.86 -6.18 -13.87
C ILE A 286 17.33 -6.07 -12.41
N LEU A 287 16.43 -6.08 -11.43
CA LEU A 287 16.79 -6.00 -10.02
C LEU A 287 17.75 -7.12 -9.59
N VAL A 288 17.43 -8.38 -9.90
CA VAL A 288 18.24 -9.51 -9.45
C VAL A 288 19.59 -9.62 -10.19
N THR A 289 19.71 -8.99 -11.37
CA THR A 289 20.94 -8.97 -12.18
C THR A 289 21.73 -7.66 -12.07
N ALA A 290 21.17 -6.63 -11.40
CA ALA A 290 21.82 -5.34 -11.28
C ALA A 290 23.09 -5.42 -10.43
N ASP A 291 24.16 -4.81 -10.94
CA ASP A 291 25.44 -4.66 -10.24
C ASP A 291 25.73 -3.20 -9.86
N ASP A 292 24.87 -2.27 -10.29
CA ASP A 292 24.93 -0.86 -9.95
C ASP A 292 23.55 -0.28 -9.57
N LEU A 293 23.58 0.83 -8.85
CA LEU A 293 22.38 1.48 -8.33
C LEU A 293 21.43 1.93 -9.45
N TRP A 294 21.97 2.51 -10.54
CA TRP A 294 21.11 3.09 -11.59
C TRP A 294 20.29 2.01 -12.28
N LEU A 295 20.90 0.86 -12.53
CA LEU A 295 20.23 -0.29 -13.11
C LEU A 295 19.17 -0.85 -12.14
N ALA A 296 19.50 -0.93 -10.85
CA ALA A 296 18.54 -1.33 -9.81
C ALA A 296 17.34 -0.37 -9.74
N LEU A 297 17.58 0.95 -9.83
CA LEU A 297 16.52 1.97 -9.83
C LEU A 297 15.59 1.81 -11.04
N VAL A 298 16.11 1.48 -12.22
CA VAL A 298 15.30 1.12 -13.40
C VAL A 298 14.46 -0.12 -13.11
N GLY A 299 15.03 -1.13 -12.47
CA GLY A 299 14.32 -2.33 -12.03
C GLY A 299 13.15 -2.01 -11.09
N PHE A 300 13.37 -1.18 -10.07
CA PHE A 300 12.31 -0.71 -9.16
C PHE A 300 11.20 0.05 -9.90
N ALA A 301 11.58 0.96 -10.81
CA ALA A 301 10.63 1.72 -11.61
C ALA A 301 9.72 0.82 -12.47
N LEU A 302 10.32 -0.12 -13.22
CA LEU A 302 9.58 -1.06 -14.07
C LEU A 302 8.71 -2.01 -13.25
N THR A 303 9.19 -2.46 -12.09
CA THR A 303 8.41 -3.31 -11.19
C THR A 303 7.22 -2.54 -10.63
N GLY A 304 7.42 -1.30 -10.16
CA GLY A 304 6.34 -0.44 -9.66
C GLY A 304 5.28 -0.13 -10.71
N MET A 305 5.70 0.23 -11.93
CA MET A 305 4.79 0.40 -13.08
C MET A 305 4.00 -0.89 -13.31
N GLY A 306 4.70 -2.03 -13.30
CA GLY A 306 4.13 -3.32 -13.67
C GLY A 306 3.08 -3.86 -12.70
N VAL A 307 3.18 -3.59 -11.40
CA VAL A 307 2.18 -4.03 -10.41
C VAL A 307 1.03 -3.05 -10.23
N SER A 308 1.19 -1.80 -10.67
CA SER A 308 0.33 -0.66 -10.33
C SER A 308 -1.16 -0.85 -10.60
N VAL A 309 -1.53 -1.44 -11.72
CA VAL A 309 -2.94 -1.60 -12.14
C VAL A 309 -3.51 -2.98 -11.77
N GLY A 310 -2.68 -3.90 -11.29
CA GLY A 310 -3.07 -5.29 -11.10
C GLY A 310 -4.24 -5.46 -10.13
N PHE A 311 -4.14 -4.92 -8.92
CA PHE A 311 -5.21 -5.01 -7.93
C PHE A 311 -6.50 -4.29 -8.38
N PRO A 312 -6.50 -3.04 -8.90
CA PRO A 312 -7.69 -2.41 -9.45
C PRO A 312 -8.37 -3.22 -10.57
N LEU A 313 -7.59 -3.83 -11.46
CA LEU A 313 -8.14 -4.70 -12.53
C LEU A 313 -8.78 -5.97 -11.97
N ALA A 314 -8.17 -6.56 -10.93
CA ALA A 314 -8.72 -7.73 -10.24
C ALA A 314 -10.05 -7.38 -9.55
N VAL A 315 -10.11 -6.25 -8.84
CA VAL A 315 -11.34 -5.77 -8.17
C VAL A 315 -12.47 -5.59 -9.17
N THR A 316 -12.23 -4.87 -10.26
CA THR A 316 -13.26 -4.67 -11.28
C THR A 316 -13.68 -5.96 -11.97
N SER A 317 -12.75 -6.92 -12.15
CA SER A 317 -13.07 -8.23 -12.71
C SER A 317 -13.89 -9.09 -11.76
N ALA A 318 -13.56 -9.10 -10.47
CA ALA A 318 -14.31 -9.85 -9.45
C ALA A 318 -15.73 -9.30 -9.28
N ALA A 319 -15.88 -7.98 -9.24
CA ALA A 319 -17.16 -7.29 -9.18
C ALA A 319 -18.07 -7.64 -10.37
N SER A 320 -17.49 -7.90 -11.54
CA SER A 320 -18.22 -8.18 -12.78
C SER A 320 -18.65 -9.65 -12.95
N ILE A 321 -18.38 -10.54 -11.99
CA ILE A 321 -18.74 -11.97 -12.08
C ILE A 321 -20.26 -12.16 -11.86
N ASP A 322 -20.80 -11.52 -10.82
CA ASP A 322 -22.21 -11.66 -10.42
C ASP A 322 -22.63 -10.41 -9.61
N ASP A 323 -23.55 -9.63 -10.15
CA ASP A 323 -24.03 -8.39 -9.52
C ASP A 323 -24.63 -8.61 -8.11
N LYS A 324 -25.23 -9.78 -7.85
CA LYS A 324 -25.83 -10.11 -6.55
C LYS A 324 -24.77 -10.45 -5.49
N ARG A 325 -23.56 -10.85 -5.89
CA ARG A 325 -22.48 -11.30 -5.02
C ARG A 325 -21.24 -10.42 -5.12
N GLU A 326 -21.32 -9.28 -5.78
CA GLU A 326 -20.23 -8.35 -6.01
C GLU A 326 -19.44 -8.08 -4.73
N ALA A 327 -20.12 -7.63 -3.67
CA ALA A 327 -19.48 -7.29 -2.40
C ALA A 327 -18.73 -8.47 -1.76
N SER A 328 -19.31 -9.68 -1.80
CA SER A 328 -18.65 -10.90 -1.28
C SER A 328 -17.40 -11.27 -2.06
N TYR A 329 -17.46 -11.17 -3.39
CA TYR A 329 -16.33 -11.53 -4.25
C TYR A 329 -15.18 -10.54 -4.12
N VAL A 330 -15.48 -9.25 -4.05
CA VAL A 330 -14.48 -8.21 -3.81
C VAL A 330 -13.88 -8.33 -2.41
N ALA A 331 -14.68 -8.64 -1.39
CA ALA A 331 -14.18 -8.87 -0.03
C ALA A 331 -13.22 -10.07 0.04
N PHE A 332 -13.58 -11.19 -0.59
CA PHE A 332 -12.72 -12.37 -0.64
C PHE A 332 -11.42 -12.09 -1.42
N LEU A 333 -11.51 -11.43 -2.57
CA LEU A 333 -10.34 -10.99 -3.33
C LEU A 333 -9.42 -10.10 -2.49
N SER A 334 -9.99 -9.14 -1.76
CA SER A 334 -9.20 -8.22 -0.92
C SER A 334 -8.48 -8.94 0.21
N LEU A 335 -9.13 -9.97 0.80
CA LEU A 335 -8.48 -10.83 1.80
C LEU A 335 -7.28 -11.58 1.20
N ILE A 336 -7.44 -12.20 0.02
CA ILE A 336 -6.35 -12.93 -0.64
C ILE A 336 -5.21 -11.98 -1.06
N ALA A 337 -5.55 -10.79 -1.56
CA ALA A 337 -4.56 -9.77 -1.89
C ALA A 337 -3.79 -9.29 -0.64
N LEU A 338 -4.48 -9.09 0.48
CA LEU A 338 -3.85 -8.77 1.75
C LEU A 338 -2.89 -9.88 2.20
N ILE A 339 -3.31 -11.15 2.12
CA ILE A 339 -2.43 -12.29 2.44
C ILE A 339 -1.19 -12.26 1.54
N GLY A 340 -1.33 -11.99 0.24
CA GLY A 340 -0.20 -11.83 -0.68
C GLY A 340 0.77 -10.74 -0.20
N PHE A 341 0.25 -9.55 0.11
CA PHE A 341 1.05 -8.44 0.63
C PHE A 341 1.81 -8.79 1.91
N LEU A 342 1.22 -9.58 2.81
CA LEU A 342 1.80 -9.96 4.10
C LEU A 342 2.83 -11.09 4.00
N VAL A 343 2.68 -11.98 3.02
CA VAL A 343 3.51 -13.19 2.89
C VAL A 343 4.85 -12.89 2.20
N GLY A 344 4.89 -11.88 1.33
CA GLY A 344 6.10 -11.50 0.58
C GLY A 344 7.31 -11.20 1.47
N PRO A 345 7.22 -10.24 2.39
CA PRO A 345 8.35 -9.85 3.22
C PRO A 345 8.97 -10.98 4.06
N PRO A 346 8.21 -11.82 4.79
CA PRO A 346 8.78 -12.94 5.53
C PRO A 346 9.52 -13.95 4.64
N ILE A 347 8.95 -14.31 3.48
CA ILE A 347 9.61 -15.24 2.56
C ILE A 347 10.98 -14.72 2.16
N ILE A 348 11.06 -13.42 1.79
CA ILE A 348 12.34 -12.81 1.43
C ILE A 348 13.30 -12.81 2.61
N GLY A 349 12.84 -12.38 3.80
CA GLY A 349 13.71 -12.28 4.97
C GLY A 349 14.30 -13.60 5.42
N PHE A 350 13.48 -14.65 5.50
CA PHE A 350 13.98 -15.99 5.86
C PHE A 350 14.93 -16.56 4.81
N LEU A 351 14.66 -16.34 3.53
CA LEU A 351 15.54 -16.84 2.47
C LEU A 351 16.82 -16.00 2.38
N ALA A 352 16.74 -14.69 2.52
CA ALA A 352 17.90 -13.80 2.50
C ALA A 352 18.88 -14.11 3.63
N ASN A 353 18.37 -14.53 4.80
CA ASN A 353 19.21 -14.88 5.94
C ASN A 353 20.11 -16.12 5.68
N VAL A 354 19.62 -17.08 4.90
CA VAL A 354 20.37 -18.31 4.57
C VAL A 354 21.11 -18.22 3.24
N THR A 355 20.84 -17.19 2.43
CA THR A 355 21.46 -16.99 1.11
C THR A 355 21.89 -15.53 0.91
N ASN A 356 21.09 -14.72 0.26
CA ASN A 356 21.23 -13.28 0.08
C ASN A 356 19.90 -12.68 -0.41
N LEU A 357 19.81 -11.34 -0.40
CA LEU A 357 18.58 -10.63 -0.73
C LEU A 357 18.17 -10.79 -2.22
N LYS A 358 19.15 -10.87 -3.15
CA LYS A 358 18.86 -11.14 -4.58
C LYS A 358 18.14 -12.48 -4.76
N THR A 359 18.57 -13.53 -4.03
CA THR A 359 17.91 -14.85 -4.03
C THR A 359 16.49 -14.75 -3.43
N GLY A 360 16.30 -13.94 -2.38
CA GLY A 360 14.97 -13.66 -1.84
C GLY A 360 14.03 -13.08 -2.90
N PHE A 361 14.50 -12.11 -3.68
CA PHE A 361 13.69 -11.53 -4.77
C PHE A 361 13.40 -12.50 -5.93
N ILE A 362 14.27 -13.49 -6.19
CA ILE A 362 13.99 -14.52 -7.19
C ILE A 362 12.72 -15.32 -6.83
N MET A 363 12.42 -15.51 -5.55
CA MET A 363 11.19 -16.19 -5.10
C MET A 363 9.90 -15.45 -5.44
N LEU A 364 9.98 -14.22 -5.92
CA LEU A 364 8.81 -13.47 -6.38
C LEU A 364 8.38 -13.84 -7.82
N PHE A 365 9.29 -14.43 -8.63
CA PHE A 365 8.96 -14.81 -10.01
C PHE A 365 7.77 -15.76 -10.14
N PRO A 366 7.64 -16.85 -9.35
CA PRO A 366 6.49 -17.73 -9.44
C PRO A 366 5.16 -16.97 -9.31
N GLY A 367 5.06 -15.99 -8.40
CA GLY A 367 3.88 -15.16 -8.23
C GLY A 367 3.56 -14.34 -9.48
N LEU A 368 4.58 -13.67 -10.07
CA LEU A 368 4.41 -12.91 -11.31
C LEU A 368 4.06 -13.79 -12.52
N LEU A 369 4.68 -14.96 -12.64
CA LEU A 369 4.38 -15.90 -13.72
C LEU A 369 2.95 -16.43 -13.61
N LEU A 370 2.49 -16.77 -12.40
CA LEU A 370 1.09 -17.12 -12.16
C LEU A 370 0.15 -15.96 -12.51
N SER A 371 0.49 -14.72 -12.12
CA SER A 371 -0.30 -13.54 -12.49
C SER A 371 -0.33 -13.35 -14.01
N LEU A 372 0.79 -13.52 -14.70
CA LEU A 372 0.84 -13.44 -16.16
C LEU A 372 -0.10 -14.47 -16.81
N PHE A 373 -0.06 -15.72 -16.36
CA PHE A 373 -0.94 -16.78 -16.87
C PHE A 373 -2.42 -16.48 -16.58
N MET A 374 -2.73 -16.06 -15.35
CA MET A 374 -4.10 -15.75 -14.92
C MET A 374 -4.65 -14.44 -15.50
N SER A 375 -3.81 -13.55 -16.03
CA SER A 375 -4.24 -12.30 -16.69
C SER A 375 -5.26 -12.53 -17.81
N SER A 376 -5.21 -13.70 -18.47
CA SER A 376 -6.14 -14.11 -19.50
C SER A 376 -7.57 -14.34 -18.99
N LYS A 377 -7.74 -14.57 -17.68
CA LYS A 377 -9.01 -14.88 -17.01
C LYS A 377 -9.70 -13.62 -16.48
N LEU A 378 -9.04 -12.46 -16.53
CA LEU A 378 -9.67 -11.19 -16.13
C LEU A 378 -10.88 -10.86 -17.01
N ILE A 379 -11.90 -10.29 -16.42
CA ILE A 379 -13.14 -9.94 -17.10
C ILE A 379 -13.02 -8.49 -17.61
N SER A 380 -13.32 -8.27 -18.88
CA SER A 380 -13.46 -6.94 -19.44
C SER A 380 -14.90 -6.47 -19.27
N ILE A 381 -15.11 -5.38 -18.58
CA ILE A 381 -16.42 -4.73 -18.60
C ILE A 381 -16.65 -4.27 -20.04
N LYS A 382 -17.71 -4.77 -20.69
CA LYS A 382 -18.19 -4.16 -21.94
C LYS A 382 -18.70 -2.77 -21.57
N THR A 383 -17.91 -1.74 -21.81
CA THR A 383 -18.46 -0.39 -21.88
C THR A 383 -19.51 -0.40 -22.97
N GLY A 384 -20.77 -0.40 -22.55
CA GLY A 384 -21.91 -0.35 -23.44
C GLY A 384 -21.70 0.77 -24.46
N GLY A 385 -21.94 0.46 -25.70
CA GLY A 385 -21.68 1.33 -26.81
C GLY A 385 -22.42 2.66 -26.71
N ASN A 386 -21.84 3.64 -27.39
CA ASN A 386 -22.40 4.94 -27.76
C ASN A 386 -22.66 5.95 -26.63
N VAL A 387 -21.59 6.65 -26.24
CA VAL A 387 -21.79 8.09 -26.04
C VAL A 387 -21.42 8.76 -27.36
N LYS A 388 -22.48 9.09 -28.12
CA LYS A 388 -22.42 10.07 -29.21
C LYS A 388 -22.18 11.46 -28.64
#